data_ca1e84886741a726c99f6e55c4c72b59
#
_entry.id   ca1e84886741a726c99f6e55c4c72b59
#
_cell.length_a   1.000
_cell.length_b   1.000
_cell.length_c   1.000
_cell.angle_alpha   90.00
_cell.angle_beta   90.00
_cell.angle_gamma   90.00
#
_symmetry.space_group_name_H-M   'P 1'
#
loop_
_entity.id
_entity.type
_entity.pdbx_description
1 polymer ?
#
loop_
_entity_poly.entity_id
_entity_poly.type
_entity_poly.pdbx_seq_one_letter_code
_entity_poly.pdbx_strand_id
1 'polypeptide(L)'
;MLLQLNAVNHQKGSFYERGQNLVGYKNYPDDVVEIFVKKTAENGLDVIRVFDALNDERNLEKSIQISKEVDLHVQGAISYTVSPVHTVEYYLEFAQKLVDLGVDSLCVKDMAGLLTPKAAYELVKELKTRFGLPVEVHSHCTTGLAKMAYAAALDAGADVVDTAISPLSGGTSQPPVESFLYSYTNALEDSKKKRLLLELEDHFAKVRQDHRDTDVLMLHINPRVLIAQIPGGMYSNMISHLKSMGMENKLDEVLEEVPRVRKDLGYPPLVTPMSQIVGVQAIMNVATGKRYERVIKEVRDYVRGFYGLSLIHISEPT
;
A
#
# COMPACT_ATOMS: atom_id res chain seq x y z
N MET A 1 -22.41 9.42 1.44
CA MET A 1 -21.60 8.19 1.42
C MET A 1 -21.92 7.45 0.13
N LEU A 2 -21.09 7.62 -0.88
CA LEU A 2 -21.21 6.92 -2.15
C LEU A 2 -20.17 5.80 -2.16
N LEU A 3 -20.51 4.64 -1.59
CA LEU A 3 -19.96 3.40 -2.11
C LEU A 3 -20.48 3.32 -3.55
N GLN A 4 -19.69 3.83 -4.49
CA GLN A 4 -20.03 3.72 -5.90
C GLN A 4 -19.82 2.27 -6.35
N LEU A 5 -20.74 1.39 -5.95
CA LEU A 5 -21.12 0.28 -6.79
C LEU A 5 -21.95 0.87 -7.95
N ASN A 6 -21.32 1.60 -8.83
CA ASN A 6 -21.84 1.82 -10.16
C ASN A 6 -21.66 0.53 -10.97
N ALA A 7 -22.33 -0.51 -10.51
CA ALA A 7 -22.63 -1.64 -11.35
C ALA A 7 -23.64 -1.17 -12.38
N VAL A 8 -23.31 -1.35 -13.60
CA VAL A 8 -24.07 -1.23 -14.85
C VAL A 8 -23.79 0.07 -15.59
N ASN A 9 -22.77 0.10 -16.34
CA ASN A 9 -22.42 0.55 -17.68
C ASN A 9 -21.03 1.18 -17.86
N HIS A 10 -20.31 1.61 -16.84
CA HIS A 10 -18.89 1.93 -16.89
C HIS A 10 -18.24 1.54 -15.57
N GLN A 11 -17.65 0.35 -15.48
CA GLN A 11 -16.70 0.05 -14.41
C GLN A 11 -15.51 0.96 -14.64
N LYS A 12 -15.29 1.90 -13.70
CA LYS A 12 -14.04 2.68 -13.70
C LYS A 12 -12.90 1.73 -13.38
N GLY A 13 -12.04 1.50 -14.37
CA GLY A 13 -10.78 0.80 -14.17
C GLY A 13 -9.85 1.66 -13.33
N SER A 14 -9.35 1.13 -12.21
CA SER A 14 -8.31 1.80 -11.43
C SER A 14 -7.01 1.00 -11.48
N PHE A 15 -5.88 1.72 -11.54
CA PHE A 15 -4.56 1.13 -11.61
C PHE A 15 -3.60 1.77 -10.60
N TYR A 16 -2.74 0.94 -9.99
CA TYR A 16 -1.71 1.39 -9.05
C TYR A 16 -0.40 1.60 -9.77
N GLU A 17 0.17 2.78 -9.63
CA GLU A 17 1.44 3.17 -10.22
C GLU A 17 2.38 3.73 -9.15
N ARG A 18 3.68 3.39 -9.26
CA ARG A 18 4.73 3.81 -8.33
C ARG A 18 5.45 5.06 -8.82
N GLY A 19 4.70 6.07 -9.27
CA GLY A 19 5.27 7.29 -9.81
C GLY A 19 6.35 7.01 -10.86
N GLN A 20 7.54 7.57 -10.70
CA GLN A 20 8.66 7.38 -11.63
C GLN A 20 9.10 5.91 -11.83
N ASN A 21 8.70 5.01 -10.91
CA ASN A 21 9.00 3.57 -11.03
C ASN A 21 7.94 2.79 -11.81
N LEU A 22 6.82 3.40 -12.19
CA LEU A 22 5.70 2.74 -12.87
C LEU A 22 5.28 1.44 -12.16
N VAL A 23 5.46 0.30 -12.82
CA VAL A 23 5.24 -1.05 -12.27
C VAL A 23 6.53 -1.76 -11.87
N GLY A 24 7.68 -1.09 -12.04
CA GLY A 24 9.01 -1.64 -11.77
C GLY A 24 9.55 -1.29 -10.38
N TYR A 25 10.86 -1.45 -10.23
CA TYR A 25 11.61 -1.27 -8.98
C TYR A 25 12.69 -0.18 -9.08
N LYS A 26 12.76 0.51 -10.21
CA LYS A 26 13.72 1.57 -10.51
C LYS A 26 13.01 2.69 -11.25
N ASN A 27 13.55 3.90 -11.13
CA ASN A 27 13.06 5.04 -11.89
C ASN A 27 13.23 4.82 -13.39
N TYR A 28 12.17 5.06 -14.13
CA TYR A 28 12.19 5.12 -15.59
C TYR A 28 12.41 6.57 -16.06
N PRO A 29 12.97 6.78 -17.26
CA PRO A 29 13.02 8.10 -17.89
C PRO A 29 11.62 8.69 -18.11
N ASP A 30 11.50 10.00 -18.13
CA ASP A 30 10.23 10.73 -18.25
C ASP A 30 9.42 10.38 -19.49
N ASP A 31 10.10 10.14 -20.62
CA ASP A 31 9.46 9.72 -21.88
C ASP A 31 8.80 8.33 -21.76
N VAL A 32 9.39 7.42 -20.99
CA VAL A 32 8.81 6.10 -20.69
C VAL A 32 7.58 6.24 -19.80
N VAL A 33 7.63 7.09 -18.77
CA VAL A 33 6.48 7.39 -17.91
C VAL A 33 5.35 7.98 -18.74
N GLU A 34 5.66 8.93 -19.62
CA GLU A 34 4.67 9.56 -20.49
C GLU A 34 3.99 8.55 -21.40
N ILE A 35 4.76 7.72 -22.12
CA ILE A 35 4.21 6.68 -23.01
C ILE A 35 3.36 5.69 -22.23
N PHE A 36 3.82 5.26 -21.05
CA PHE A 36 3.09 4.31 -20.21
C PHE A 36 1.72 4.86 -19.78
N VAL A 37 1.68 6.07 -19.21
CA VAL A 37 0.43 6.70 -18.74
C VAL A 37 -0.54 6.93 -19.91
N LYS A 38 -0.07 7.49 -21.03
CA LYS A 38 -0.90 7.70 -22.23
C LYS A 38 -1.48 6.39 -22.75
N LYS A 39 -0.66 5.33 -22.84
CA LYS A 39 -1.14 4.01 -23.30
C LYS A 39 -2.12 3.38 -22.32
N THR A 40 -1.95 3.60 -21.03
CA THR A 40 -2.88 3.10 -20.01
C THR A 40 -4.25 3.80 -20.14
N ALA A 41 -4.26 5.12 -20.36
CA ALA A 41 -5.49 5.88 -20.63
C ALA A 41 -6.17 5.43 -21.93
N GLU A 42 -5.41 5.29 -23.03
CA GLU A 42 -5.92 4.79 -24.33
C GLU A 42 -6.57 3.40 -24.22
N ASN A 43 -6.12 2.58 -23.28
CA ASN A 43 -6.68 1.24 -23.01
C ASN A 43 -7.86 1.25 -22.03
N GLY A 44 -8.40 2.42 -21.71
CA GLY A 44 -9.66 2.57 -20.97
C GLY A 44 -9.51 2.64 -19.45
N LEU A 45 -8.35 3.05 -18.95
CA LEU A 45 -8.21 3.37 -17.53
C LEU A 45 -8.96 4.67 -17.21
N ASP A 46 -9.65 4.72 -16.09
CA ASP A 46 -10.35 5.92 -15.60
C ASP A 46 -9.65 6.58 -14.41
N VAL A 47 -9.04 5.78 -13.55
CA VAL A 47 -8.43 6.23 -12.29
C VAL A 47 -7.00 5.70 -12.19
N ILE A 48 -6.04 6.60 -12.02
CA ILE A 48 -4.67 6.24 -11.71
C ILE A 48 -4.37 6.59 -10.25
N ARG A 49 -3.93 5.59 -9.48
CA ARG A 49 -3.47 5.78 -8.10
C ARG A 49 -1.96 5.83 -8.09
N VAL A 50 -1.41 7.01 -7.88
CA VAL A 50 0.03 7.24 -7.84
C VAL A 50 0.54 7.24 -6.41
N PHE A 51 1.64 6.56 -6.15
CA PHE A 51 2.30 6.55 -4.84
C PHE A 51 3.81 6.44 -4.95
N ASP A 52 4.50 6.93 -3.95
CA ASP A 52 5.92 6.69 -3.75
C ASP A 52 6.18 6.03 -2.40
N ALA A 53 7.15 5.11 -2.36
CA ALA A 53 7.48 4.39 -1.13
C ALA A 53 8.07 5.28 -0.02
N LEU A 54 8.66 6.41 -0.38
CA LEU A 54 9.26 7.36 0.54
C LEU A 54 8.39 8.59 0.81
N ASN A 55 7.22 8.68 0.17
CA ASN A 55 6.39 9.88 0.12
C ASN A 55 7.17 11.10 -0.42
N ASP A 56 7.97 10.88 -1.47
CA ASP A 56 8.68 11.93 -2.17
C ASP A 56 7.85 12.40 -3.37
N GLU A 57 7.30 13.61 -3.30
CA GLU A 57 6.44 14.20 -4.33
C GLU A 57 7.12 14.31 -5.70
N ARG A 58 8.44 14.49 -5.73
CA ARG A 58 9.20 14.64 -6.98
C ARG A 58 9.18 13.36 -7.83
N ASN A 59 9.04 12.19 -7.19
CA ASN A 59 8.86 10.93 -7.89
C ASN A 59 7.45 10.78 -8.49
N LEU A 60 6.50 11.66 -8.16
CA LEU A 60 5.12 11.61 -8.58
C LEU A 60 4.76 12.68 -9.62
N GLU A 61 5.50 13.80 -9.65
CA GLU A 61 5.22 14.99 -10.47
C GLU A 61 4.93 14.63 -11.93
N LYS A 62 5.85 13.90 -12.58
CA LYS A 62 5.72 13.58 -14.01
C LYS A 62 4.49 12.73 -14.30
N SER A 63 4.24 11.70 -13.48
CA SER A 63 3.08 10.83 -13.65
C SER A 63 1.77 11.57 -13.42
N ILE A 64 1.69 12.40 -12.37
CA ILE A 64 0.50 13.22 -12.09
C ILE A 64 0.25 14.18 -13.25
N GLN A 65 1.27 14.92 -13.70
CA GLN A 65 1.16 15.86 -14.82
C GLN A 65 0.56 15.18 -16.06
N ILE A 66 1.17 14.09 -16.52
CA ILE A 66 0.71 13.39 -17.74
C ILE A 66 -0.69 12.82 -17.55
N SER A 67 -1.00 12.29 -16.38
CA SER A 67 -2.34 11.76 -16.08
C SER A 67 -3.41 12.83 -16.17
N LYS A 68 -3.12 14.04 -15.73
CA LYS A 68 -4.03 15.20 -15.89
C LYS A 68 -4.16 15.65 -17.34
N GLU A 69 -3.08 15.60 -18.13
CA GLU A 69 -3.10 15.95 -19.56
C GLU A 69 -3.99 15.02 -20.38
N VAL A 70 -4.18 13.77 -19.93
CA VAL A 70 -5.03 12.75 -20.61
C VAL A 70 -6.37 12.52 -19.90
N ASP A 71 -6.81 13.46 -19.07
CA ASP A 71 -8.11 13.44 -18.38
C ASP A 71 -8.36 12.23 -17.45
N LEU A 72 -7.30 11.61 -16.91
CA LEU A 72 -7.47 10.59 -15.88
C LEU A 72 -7.84 11.24 -14.53
N HIS A 73 -8.66 10.54 -13.74
CA HIS A 73 -8.81 10.87 -12.33
C HIS A 73 -7.54 10.44 -11.60
N VAL A 74 -6.82 11.39 -11.00
CA VAL A 74 -5.57 11.14 -10.30
C VAL A 74 -5.80 11.05 -8.80
N GLN A 75 -5.51 9.90 -8.23
CA GLN A 75 -5.56 9.69 -6.79
C GLN A 75 -4.14 9.66 -6.23
N GLY A 76 -3.79 10.64 -5.39
CA GLY A 76 -2.52 10.69 -4.68
C GLY A 76 -2.54 9.81 -3.44
N ALA A 77 -1.64 8.84 -3.33
CA ALA A 77 -1.62 7.92 -2.20
C ALA A 77 -0.46 8.21 -1.24
N ILE A 78 -0.81 8.28 0.04
CA ILE A 78 0.08 8.45 1.19
C ILE A 78 0.52 7.07 1.65
N SER A 79 1.78 6.72 1.49
CA SER A 79 2.35 5.47 2.01
C SER A 79 2.42 5.53 3.53
N TYR A 80 1.44 4.87 4.19
CA TYR A 80 1.29 4.90 5.64
C TYR A 80 2.23 3.90 6.32
N THR A 81 2.83 4.34 7.42
CA THR A 81 3.62 3.50 8.33
C THR A 81 3.62 4.08 9.73
N VAL A 82 4.18 3.36 10.70
CA VAL A 82 4.32 3.82 12.10
C VAL A 82 5.79 3.91 12.46
N SER A 83 6.21 5.08 12.93
CA SER A 83 7.55 5.32 13.48
C SER A 83 7.55 6.62 14.29
N PRO A 84 8.64 6.94 15.02
CA PRO A 84 8.73 8.20 15.75
C PRO A 84 8.61 9.47 14.92
N VAL A 85 8.83 9.38 13.60
CA VAL A 85 8.84 10.53 12.68
C VAL A 85 7.57 10.62 11.81
N HIS A 86 6.80 9.53 11.67
CA HIS A 86 5.57 9.49 10.88
C HIS A 86 4.37 9.90 11.75
N THR A 87 4.21 11.20 11.94
CA THR A 87 3.10 11.81 12.68
C THR A 87 1.94 12.16 11.74
N VAL A 88 0.79 12.52 12.31
CA VAL A 88 -0.34 13.03 11.50
C VAL A 88 0.10 14.24 10.69
N GLU A 89 0.83 15.19 11.29
CA GLU A 89 1.30 16.40 10.60
C GLU A 89 2.23 16.07 9.42
N TYR A 90 3.16 15.10 9.59
CA TYR A 90 3.99 14.61 8.47
C TYR A 90 3.13 14.16 7.27
N TYR A 91 2.05 13.44 7.53
CA TYR A 91 1.15 12.99 6.45
C TYR A 91 0.34 14.13 5.84
N LEU A 92 -0.04 15.11 6.64
CA LEU A 92 -0.77 16.29 6.15
C LEU A 92 0.12 17.21 5.31
N GLU A 93 1.40 17.36 5.66
CA GLU A 93 2.38 18.08 4.86
C GLU A 93 2.60 17.41 3.50
N PHE A 94 2.70 16.08 3.48
CA PHE A 94 2.81 15.34 2.22
C PHE A 94 1.51 15.40 1.41
N ALA A 95 0.35 15.31 2.06
CA ALA A 95 -0.95 15.47 1.40
C ALA A 95 -1.08 16.85 0.75
N GLN A 96 -0.59 17.91 1.41
CA GLN A 96 -0.58 19.25 0.82
C GLN A 96 0.20 19.29 -0.49
N LYS A 97 1.38 18.66 -0.54
CA LYS A 97 2.19 18.58 -1.77
C LYS A 97 1.46 17.84 -2.90
N LEU A 98 0.74 16.75 -2.57
CA LEU A 98 -0.09 16.04 -3.55
C LEU A 98 -1.22 16.92 -4.08
N VAL A 99 -1.87 17.69 -3.20
CA VAL A 99 -2.92 18.65 -3.58
C VAL A 99 -2.37 19.76 -4.46
N ASP A 100 -1.19 20.28 -4.15
CA ASP A 100 -0.51 21.30 -4.94
C ASP A 100 -0.13 20.79 -6.35
N LEU A 101 0.14 19.49 -6.49
CA LEU A 101 0.33 18.80 -7.78
C LEU A 101 -0.98 18.56 -8.54
N GLY A 102 -2.15 18.84 -7.95
CA GLY A 102 -3.45 18.79 -8.61
C GLY A 102 -4.14 17.42 -8.61
N VAL A 103 -3.89 16.57 -7.61
CA VAL A 103 -4.63 15.30 -7.47
C VAL A 103 -6.13 15.55 -7.23
N ASP A 104 -6.98 14.65 -7.70
CA ASP A 104 -8.43 14.73 -7.59
C ASP A 104 -8.97 14.09 -6.31
N SER A 105 -8.20 13.16 -5.71
CA SER A 105 -8.53 12.49 -4.45
C SER A 105 -7.27 12.01 -3.73
N LEU A 106 -7.41 11.71 -2.44
CA LEU A 106 -6.34 11.20 -1.59
C LEU A 106 -6.62 9.75 -1.17
N CYS A 107 -5.55 8.96 -0.99
CA CYS A 107 -5.65 7.61 -0.46
C CYS A 107 -4.66 7.41 0.70
N VAL A 108 -5.14 6.94 1.85
CA VAL A 108 -4.28 6.44 2.93
C VAL A 108 -3.96 4.98 2.62
N LYS A 109 -2.71 4.70 2.24
CA LYS A 109 -2.26 3.39 1.76
C LYS A 109 -1.44 2.66 2.82
N ASP A 110 -2.08 1.75 3.54
CA ASP A 110 -1.49 0.94 4.61
C ASP A 110 -1.22 -0.50 4.13
N MET A 111 -0.03 -0.72 3.59
CA MET A 111 0.40 -2.02 3.06
C MET A 111 0.71 -3.07 4.13
N ALA A 112 1.00 -2.64 5.36
CA ALA A 112 1.36 -3.53 6.45
C ALA A 112 0.21 -3.83 7.41
N GLY A 113 -0.93 -3.16 7.25
CA GLY A 113 -2.08 -3.31 8.14
C GLY A 113 -1.83 -2.71 9.53
N LEU A 114 -1.08 -1.61 9.62
CA LEU A 114 -0.66 -0.97 10.89
C LEU A 114 -1.61 0.14 11.32
N LEU A 115 -2.53 0.55 10.46
CA LEU A 115 -3.45 1.63 10.71
C LEU A 115 -4.43 1.24 11.82
N THR A 116 -4.26 1.85 13.00
CA THR A 116 -5.18 1.62 14.12
C THR A 116 -6.49 2.38 13.90
N PRO A 117 -7.61 1.97 14.54
CA PRO A 117 -8.87 2.71 14.44
C PRO A 117 -8.74 4.19 14.82
N LYS A 118 -7.99 4.48 15.88
CA LYS A 118 -7.74 5.86 16.34
C LYS A 118 -6.99 6.66 15.27
N ALA A 119 -5.89 6.12 14.75
CA ALA A 119 -5.10 6.79 13.72
C ALA A 119 -5.87 6.98 12.42
N ALA A 120 -6.69 5.99 12.03
CA ALA A 120 -7.56 6.09 10.86
C ALA A 120 -8.56 7.24 11.01
N TYR A 121 -9.24 7.32 12.16
CA TYR A 121 -10.20 8.39 12.44
C TYR A 121 -9.52 9.78 12.41
N GLU A 122 -8.41 9.94 13.15
CA GLU A 122 -7.69 11.22 13.25
C GLU A 122 -7.17 11.68 11.89
N LEU A 123 -6.47 10.81 11.16
CA LEU A 123 -5.88 11.16 9.87
C LEU A 123 -6.95 11.49 8.80
N VAL A 124 -7.97 10.64 8.68
CA VAL A 124 -9.05 10.88 7.70
C VAL A 124 -9.81 12.17 8.01
N LYS A 125 -10.14 12.42 9.28
CA LYS A 125 -10.80 13.65 9.70
C LYS A 125 -10.00 14.89 9.34
N GLU A 126 -8.69 14.88 9.61
CA GLU A 126 -7.81 16.01 9.27
C GLU A 126 -7.67 16.20 7.77
N LEU A 127 -7.49 15.12 6.98
CA LEU A 127 -7.45 15.18 5.51
C LEU A 127 -8.74 15.77 4.94
N LYS A 128 -9.90 15.32 5.40
CA LYS A 128 -11.20 15.84 4.98
C LYS A 128 -11.38 17.32 5.34
N THR A 129 -10.97 17.70 6.55
CA THR A 129 -11.12 19.06 7.06
C THR A 129 -10.22 20.05 6.32
N ARG A 130 -8.95 19.68 6.06
CA ARG A 130 -7.97 20.57 5.42
C ARG A 130 -8.19 20.69 3.92
N PHE A 131 -8.44 19.59 3.24
CA PHE A 131 -8.37 19.58 1.77
C PHE A 131 -9.74 19.48 1.09
N GLY A 132 -10.77 18.98 1.78
CA GLY A 132 -12.12 18.84 1.21
C GLY A 132 -12.21 17.83 0.06
N LEU A 133 -11.12 17.17 -0.32
CA LEU A 133 -11.09 16.17 -1.38
C LEU A 133 -11.70 14.83 -0.92
N PRO A 134 -12.14 13.98 -1.86
CA PRO A 134 -12.46 12.59 -1.55
C PRO A 134 -11.26 11.87 -0.93
N VAL A 135 -11.52 11.10 0.15
CA VAL A 135 -10.50 10.31 0.85
C VAL A 135 -10.87 8.83 0.79
N GLU A 136 -9.93 8.04 0.32
CA GLU A 136 -9.99 6.59 0.31
C GLU A 136 -9.04 5.99 1.35
N VAL A 137 -9.43 4.85 1.92
CA VAL A 137 -8.54 4.09 2.82
C VAL A 137 -8.33 2.68 2.28
N HIS A 138 -7.05 2.34 2.10
CA HIS A 138 -6.56 1.03 1.71
C HIS A 138 -5.71 0.44 2.83
N SER A 139 -6.11 -0.69 3.40
CA SER A 139 -5.33 -1.38 4.42
C SER A 139 -5.43 -2.90 4.27
N HIS A 140 -4.32 -3.59 4.49
CA HIS A 140 -4.26 -5.05 4.48
C HIS A 140 -4.68 -5.65 5.84
N CYS A 141 -5.29 -6.84 5.80
CA CYS A 141 -5.77 -7.53 7.01
C CYS A 141 -4.67 -8.30 7.78
N THR A 142 -3.40 -8.14 7.41
CA THR A 142 -2.27 -8.93 7.94
C THR A 142 -2.20 -8.91 9.48
N THR A 143 -2.54 -7.79 10.09
CA THR A 143 -2.52 -7.61 11.56
C THR A 143 -3.90 -7.77 12.22
N GLY A 144 -4.96 -7.90 11.41
CA GLY A 144 -6.35 -7.93 11.88
C GLY A 144 -6.97 -6.57 12.15
N LEU A 145 -6.24 -5.46 12.02
CA LEU A 145 -6.73 -4.10 12.33
C LEU A 145 -7.62 -3.50 11.24
N ALA A 146 -7.45 -3.90 9.98
CA ALA A 146 -8.03 -3.22 8.83
C ALA A 146 -9.55 -3.05 8.90
N LYS A 147 -10.32 -4.05 9.37
CA LYS A 147 -11.78 -3.94 9.50
C LYS A 147 -12.18 -2.83 10.45
N MET A 148 -11.51 -2.75 11.61
CA MET A 148 -11.78 -1.73 12.63
C MET A 148 -11.30 -0.34 12.18
N ALA A 149 -10.16 -0.28 11.49
CA ALA A 149 -9.63 0.94 10.92
C ALA A 149 -10.56 1.53 9.85
N TYR A 150 -11.13 0.68 8.98
CA TYR A 150 -12.10 1.11 7.97
C TYR A 150 -13.39 1.65 8.59
N ALA A 151 -13.93 0.97 9.62
CA ALA A 151 -15.10 1.46 10.34
C ALA A 151 -14.84 2.87 10.90
N ALA A 152 -13.73 3.05 11.60
CA ALA A 152 -13.35 4.35 12.15
C ALA A 152 -13.07 5.41 11.07
N ALA A 153 -12.49 5.04 9.94
CA ALA A 153 -12.28 5.92 8.80
C ALA A 153 -13.60 6.40 8.17
N LEU A 154 -14.56 5.49 7.99
CA LEU A 154 -15.91 5.82 7.50
C LEU A 154 -16.64 6.75 8.46
N ASP A 155 -16.54 6.52 9.78
CA ASP A 155 -17.09 7.41 10.80
C ASP A 155 -16.43 8.79 10.80
N ALA A 156 -15.17 8.89 10.38
CA ALA A 156 -14.44 10.15 10.21
C ALA A 156 -14.73 10.87 8.88
N GLY A 157 -15.50 10.26 7.96
CA GLY A 157 -15.89 10.82 6.68
C GLY A 157 -15.09 10.33 5.48
N ALA A 158 -14.42 9.18 5.56
CA ALA A 158 -13.85 8.55 4.37
C ALA A 158 -14.95 8.27 3.33
N ASP A 159 -14.64 8.53 2.06
CA ASP A 159 -15.59 8.35 0.96
C ASP A 159 -15.55 6.94 0.39
N VAL A 160 -14.38 6.29 0.43
CA VAL A 160 -14.13 4.97 -0.16
C VAL A 160 -13.24 4.13 0.75
N VAL A 161 -13.50 2.82 0.78
CA VAL A 161 -12.60 1.82 1.37
C VAL A 161 -12.37 0.68 0.37
N ASP A 162 -11.14 0.23 0.24
CA ASP A 162 -10.78 -0.90 -0.60
C ASP A 162 -11.17 -2.22 0.07
N THR A 163 -11.91 -3.05 -0.65
CA THR A 163 -12.37 -4.35 -0.16
C THR A 163 -12.11 -5.46 -1.17
N ALA A 164 -12.19 -6.70 -0.73
CA ALA A 164 -12.09 -7.87 -1.60
C ALA A 164 -13.35 -8.73 -1.46
N ILE A 165 -13.69 -9.50 -2.50
CA ILE A 165 -14.75 -10.51 -2.41
C ILE A 165 -14.37 -11.58 -1.37
N SER A 166 -15.33 -12.06 -0.56
CA SER A 166 -15.03 -12.85 0.65
C SER A 166 -14.07 -14.02 0.47
N PRO A 167 -14.13 -14.86 -0.58
CA PRO A 167 -13.17 -15.93 -0.75
C PRO A 167 -11.72 -15.49 -0.89
N LEU A 168 -11.47 -14.25 -1.36
CA LEU A 168 -10.14 -13.67 -1.57
C LEU A 168 -9.78 -12.62 -0.53
N SER A 169 -10.62 -12.42 0.49
CA SER A 169 -10.44 -11.40 1.54
C SER A 169 -9.63 -11.90 2.74
N GLY A 170 -9.22 -10.96 3.58
CA GLY A 170 -8.50 -11.26 4.83
C GLY A 170 -7.01 -11.53 4.66
N GLY A 171 -6.32 -11.81 5.76
CA GLY A 171 -4.88 -12.08 5.75
C GLY A 171 -4.07 -11.00 5.06
N THR A 172 -3.37 -11.35 3.98
CA THR A 172 -2.58 -10.41 3.16
C THR A 172 -3.40 -9.61 2.16
N SER A 173 -4.73 -9.82 2.10
CA SER A 173 -5.68 -9.05 1.28
C SER A 173 -6.44 -8.03 2.13
N GLN A 174 -7.49 -7.43 1.56
CA GLN A 174 -8.35 -6.43 2.17
C GLN A 174 -9.52 -7.07 2.93
N PRO A 175 -10.28 -6.28 3.71
CA PRO A 175 -11.53 -6.73 4.32
C PRO A 175 -12.58 -7.19 3.30
N PRO A 176 -13.49 -8.12 3.68
CA PRO A 176 -14.53 -8.60 2.77
C PRO A 176 -15.58 -7.51 2.47
N VAL A 177 -15.92 -7.35 1.19
CA VAL A 177 -16.89 -6.36 0.71
C VAL A 177 -18.28 -6.58 1.33
N GLU A 178 -18.68 -7.82 1.52
CA GLU A 178 -20.00 -8.21 2.03
C GLU A 178 -20.28 -7.62 3.40
N SER A 179 -19.28 -7.63 4.30
CA SER A 179 -19.40 -7.06 5.64
C SER A 179 -19.67 -5.56 5.61
N PHE A 180 -19.02 -4.83 4.70
CA PHE A 180 -19.18 -3.37 4.57
C PHE A 180 -20.47 -3.01 3.84
N LEU A 181 -20.86 -3.76 2.81
CA LEU A 181 -22.16 -3.58 2.15
C LEU A 181 -23.32 -3.77 3.14
N TYR A 182 -23.24 -4.79 3.99
CA TYR A 182 -24.25 -5.04 5.01
C TYR A 182 -24.30 -3.94 6.08
N SER A 183 -23.13 -3.46 6.52
CA SER A 183 -23.04 -2.55 7.67
C SER A 183 -23.29 -1.07 7.31
N TYR A 184 -22.93 -0.66 6.10
CA TYR A 184 -22.89 0.77 5.71
C TYR A 184 -23.79 1.13 4.52
N THR A 185 -24.47 0.15 3.90
CA THR A 185 -25.33 0.40 2.74
C THR A 185 -26.60 -0.44 2.79
N ASN A 186 -27.58 -0.07 1.96
CA ASN A 186 -28.77 -0.88 1.71
C ASN A 186 -28.61 -1.75 0.45
N ALA A 187 -27.37 -1.96 -0.02
CA ALA A 187 -27.10 -2.67 -1.28
C ALA A 187 -27.61 -4.13 -1.25
N LEU A 188 -27.64 -4.76 -0.07
CA LEU A 188 -28.13 -6.13 0.10
C LEU A 188 -29.66 -6.23 0.19
N GLU A 189 -30.40 -5.12 0.21
CA GLU A 189 -31.88 -5.11 0.05
C GLU A 189 -32.27 -5.30 -1.43
N ASP A 190 -31.38 -4.92 -2.37
CA ASP A 190 -31.57 -5.14 -3.80
C ASP A 190 -31.33 -6.62 -4.16
N SER A 191 -32.40 -7.32 -4.54
CA SER A 191 -32.35 -8.75 -4.86
C SER A 191 -31.41 -9.09 -6.03
N LYS A 192 -31.23 -8.19 -7.01
CA LYS A 192 -30.33 -8.39 -8.14
C LYS A 192 -28.86 -8.27 -7.70
N LYS A 193 -28.54 -7.25 -6.91
CA LYS A 193 -27.19 -7.06 -6.35
C LYS A 193 -26.80 -8.20 -5.42
N LYS A 194 -27.73 -8.62 -4.55
CA LYS A 194 -27.53 -9.76 -3.65
C LYS A 194 -27.23 -11.05 -4.42
N ARG A 195 -28.01 -11.36 -5.47
CA ARG A 195 -27.76 -12.54 -6.30
C ARG A 195 -26.42 -12.48 -6.98
N LEU A 196 -26.05 -11.34 -7.58
CA LEU A 196 -24.75 -11.15 -8.23
C LEU A 196 -23.59 -11.32 -7.25
N LEU A 197 -23.74 -10.83 -6.03
CA LEU A 197 -22.72 -10.99 -4.99
C LEU A 197 -22.49 -12.46 -4.62
N LEU A 198 -23.57 -13.26 -4.50
CA LEU A 198 -23.47 -14.69 -4.24
C LEU A 198 -22.85 -15.44 -5.42
N GLU A 199 -23.22 -15.10 -6.67
CA GLU A 199 -22.62 -15.67 -7.87
C GLU A 199 -21.11 -15.39 -7.95
N LEU A 200 -20.66 -14.18 -7.56
CA LEU A 200 -19.24 -13.81 -7.47
C LEU A 200 -18.53 -14.59 -6.36
N GLU A 201 -19.15 -14.73 -5.21
CA GLU A 201 -18.59 -15.49 -4.08
C GLU A 201 -18.37 -16.95 -4.48
N ASP A 202 -19.38 -17.62 -5.03
CA ASP A 202 -19.30 -19.01 -5.52
C ASP A 202 -18.20 -19.18 -6.58
N HIS A 203 -18.11 -18.24 -7.53
CA HIS A 203 -17.10 -18.26 -8.58
C HIS A 203 -15.68 -18.15 -8.00
N PHE A 204 -15.42 -17.16 -7.15
CA PHE A 204 -14.08 -16.94 -6.60
C PHE A 204 -13.69 -17.97 -5.52
N ALA A 205 -14.66 -18.58 -4.83
CA ALA A 205 -14.41 -19.72 -3.96
C ALA A 205 -13.84 -20.91 -4.76
N LYS A 206 -14.43 -21.17 -5.93
CA LYS A 206 -13.93 -22.21 -6.86
C LYS A 206 -12.56 -21.86 -7.42
N VAL A 207 -12.37 -20.63 -7.92
CA VAL A 207 -11.06 -20.16 -8.42
C VAL A 207 -9.98 -20.34 -7.36
N ARG A 208 -10.25 -19.96 -6.12
CA ARG A 208 -9.30 -20.16 -5.02
C ARG A 208 -9.00 -21.63 -4.76
N GLN A 209 -10.01 -22.49 -4.83
CA GLN A 209 -9.81 -23.93 -4.68
C GLN A 209 -8.94 -24.51 -5.80
N ASP A 210 -9.15 -24.08 -7.04
CA ASP A 210 -8.38 -24.54 -8.21
C ASP A 210 -6.91 -24.10 -8.15
N HIS A 211 -6.61 -23.01 -7.40
CA HIS A 211 -5.25 -22.46 -7.20
C HIS A 211 -4.67 -22.72 -5.79
N ARG A 212 -5.15 -23.73 -5.08
CA ARG A 212 -4.76 -24.02 -3.69
C ARG A 212 -3.26 -24.17 -3.49
N ASP A 213 -2.54 -24.73 -4.45
CA ASP A 213 -1.09 -24.95 -4.36
C ASP A 213 -0.27 -23.67 -4.40
N THR A 214 -0.86 -22.58 -4.90
CA THR A 214 -0.24 -21.25 -4.98
C THR A 214 -0.86 -20.26 -4.02
N ASP A 215 -1.86 -20.67 -3.22
CA ASP A 215 -2.53 -19.82 -2.25
C ASP A 215 -1.61 -19.53 -1.06
N VAL A 216 -1.05 -18.32 -1.06
CA VAL A 216 -0.18 -17.81 0.00
C VAL A 216 -0.92 -16.90 1.00
N LEU A 217 -2.25 -16.86 0.92
CA LEU A 217 -3.06 -16.00 1.77
C LEU A 217 -2.99 -16.46 3.22
N MET A 218 -2.29 -15.70 4.05
CA MET A 218 -2.22 -15.94 5.50
C MET A 218 -3.53 -15.49 6.15
N LEU A 219 -4.40 -16.44 6.50
CA LEU A 219 -5.71 -16.16 7.09
C LEU A 219 -5.67 -15.90 8.61
N HIS A 220 -4.55 -16.21 9.26
CA HIS A 220 -4.37 -15.97 10.70
C HIS A 220 -3.45 -14.76 10.96
N ILE A 221 -3.72 -14.07 12.06
CA ILE A 221 -2.89 -12.95 12.51
C ILE A 221 -1.56 -13.50 13.01
N ASN A 222 -0.45 -12.95 12.50
CA ASN A 222 0.88 -13.26 13.00
C ASN A 222 1.40 -12.11 13.89
N PRO A 223 1.49 -12.30 15.22
CA PRO A 223 1.97 -11.27 16.13
C PRO A 223 3.39 -10.79 15.84
N ARG A 224 4.27 -11.67 15.30
CA ARG A 224 5.63 -11.27 14.90
C ARG A 224 5.62 -10.27 13.76
N VAL A 225 4.70 -10.44 12.80
CA VAL A 225 4.50 -9.50 11.69
C VAL A 225 4.05 -8.14 12.20
N LEU A 226 3.13 -8.12 13.16
CA LEU A 226 2.67 -6.88 13.80
C LEU A 226 3.80 -6.17 14.54
N ILE A 227 4.60 -6.89 15.34
CA ILE A 227 5.72 -6.32 16.12
C ILE A 227 6.82 -5.80 15.20
N ALA A 228 7.20 -6.58 14.18
CA ALA A 228 8.23 -6.21 13.20
C ALA A 228 7.72 -5.23 12.13
N GLN A 229 6.41 -4.96 12.09
CA GLN A 229 5.75 -4.05 11.12
C GLN A 229 5.99 -4.45 9.65
N ILE A 230 6.05 -5.74 9.38
CA ILE A 230 6.39 -6.30 8.07
C ILE A 230 5.11 -6.54 7.26
N PRO A 231 4.99 -6.04 6.01
CA PRO A 231 3.91 -6.41 5.10
C PRO A 231 3.88 -7.92 4.81
N GLY A 232 2.68 -8.50 4.66
CA GLY A 232 2.54 -9.94 4.41
C GLY A 232 3.31 -10.45 3.19
N GLY A 233 3.32 -9.68 2.10
CA GLY A 233 4.13 -10.01 0.90
C GLY A 233 5.63 -10.02 1.17
N MET A 234 6.13 -9.08 1.98
CA MET A 234 7.53 -9.07 2.42
C MET A 234 7.87 -10.32 3.25
N TYR A 235 6.99 -10.69 4.19
CA TYR A 235 7.16 -11.88 5.01
C TYR A 235 7.27 -13.16 4.17
N SER A 236 6.38 -13.35 3.19
CA SER A 236 6.41 -14.49 2.29
C SER A 236 7.69 -14.54 1.44
N ASN A 237 8.13 -13.39 0.94
CA ASN A 237 9.40 -13.29 0.19
C ASN A 237 10.61 -13.62 1.06
N MET A 238 10.63 -13.17 2.31
CA MET A 238 11.72 -13.48 3.26
C MET A 238 11.82 -14.97 3.52
N ILE A 239 10.69 -15.65 3.75
CA ILE A 239 10.66 -17.11 3.91
C ILE A 239 11.24 -17.81 2.68
N SER A 240 10.81 -17.39 1.49
CA SER A 240 11.30 -17.98 0.23
C SER A 240 12.81 -17.80 0.04
N HIS A 241 13.34 -16.61 0.38
CA HIS A 241 14.77 -16.33 0.34
C HIS A 241 15.55 -17.18 1.36
N LEU A 242 15.10 -17.23 2.60
CA LEU A 242 15.75 -18.05 3.64
C LEU A 242 15.74 -19.53 3.25
N LYS A 243 14.65 -20.02 2.68
CA LYS A 243 14.55 -21.39 2.16
C LYS A 243 15.56 -21.64 1.04
N SER A 244 15.71 -20.72 0.09
CA SER A 244 16.69 -20.87 -1.00
C SER A 244 18.14 -20.88 -0.52
N MET A 245 18.40 -20.33 0.68
CA MET A 245 19.72 -20.29 1.32
C MET A 245 19.93 -21.41 2.34
N GLY A 246 18.93 -22.27 2.60
CA GLY A 246 18.98 -23.29 3.63
C GLY A 246 19.05 -22.72 5.07
N MET A 247 18.43 -21.57 5.29
CA MET A 247 18.50 -20.78 6.53
C MET A 247 17.11 -20.56 7.16
N GLU A 248 16.17 -21.48 6.96
CA GLU A 248 14.79 -21.34 7.46
C GLU A 248 14.74 -21.18 8.99
N ASN A 249 15.68 -21.80 9.70
CA ASN A 249 15.82 -21.70 11.14
C ASN A 249 16.25 -20.30 11.65
N LYS A 250 16.65 -19.41 10.74
CA LYS A 250 17.09 -18.03 11.05
C LYS A 250 15.98 -16.99 10.93
N LEU A 251 14.74 -17.40 10.64
CA LEU A 251 13.62 -16.48 10.41
C LEU A 251 13.40 -15.52 11.59
N ASP A 252 13.42 -16.02 12.83
CA ASP A 252 13.20 -15.17 14.00
C ASP A 252 14.31 -14.11 14.16
N GLU A 253 15.58 -14.47 13.93
CA GLU A 253 16.72 -13.54 13.96
C GLU A 253 16.57 -12.43 12.88
N VAL A 254 16.11 -12.82 11.68
CA VAL A 254 15.85 -11.86 10.60
C VAL A 254 14.68 -10.94 10.94
N LEU A 255 13.60 -11.43 11.53
CA LEU A 255 12.46 -10.62 11.97
C LEU A 255 12.85 -9.59 13.03
N GLU A 256 13.80 -9.92 13.91
CA GLU A 256 14.35 -8.98 14.89
C GLU A 256 15.31 -7.95 14.25
N GLU A 257 16.00 -8.31 13.18
CA GLU A 257 16.93 -7.42 12.48
C GLU A 257 16.24 -6.43 11.56
N VAL A 258 15.06 -6.77 10.98
CA VAL A 258 14.31 -5.88 10.09
C VAL A 258 14.01 -4.51 10.70
N PRO A 259 13.47 -4.38 11.93
CA PRO A 259 13.26 -3.07 12.57
C PRO A 259 14.55 -2.27 12.77
N ARG A 260 15.68 -2.94 13.02
CA ARG A 260 16.99 -2.29 13.19
C ARG A 260 17.49 -1.72 11.88
N VAL A 261 17.46 -2.51 10.81
CA VAL A 261 17.82 -2.04 9.45
C VAL A 261 16.91 -0.90 9.01
N ARG A 262 15.59 -1.03 9.25
CA ARG A 262 14.63 0.02 8.94
C ARG A 262 14.93 1.33 9.68
N LYS A 263 15.30 1.25 10.97
CA LYS A 263 15.72 2.42 11.75
C LYS A 263 16.97 3.08 11.14
N ASP A 264 18.00 2.29 10.84
CA ASP A 264 19.25 2.79 10.26
C ASP A 264 19.04 3.49 8.90
N LEU A 265 18.02 3.06 8.15
CA LEU A 265 17.63 3.65 6.87
C LEU A 265 16.60 4.80 7.00
N GLY A 266 16.37 5.33 8.22
CA GLY A 266 15.48 6.48 8.43
C GLY A 266 13.99 6.13 8.42
N TYR A 267 13.64 4.93 8.87
CA TYR A 267 12.25 4.45 8.99
C TYR A 267 11.43 4.49 7.68
N PRO A 268 11.95 4.07 6.52
CA PRO A 268 11.14 4.10 5.32
C PRO A 268 9.86 3.26 5.49
N PRO A 269 8.73 3.66 4.88
CA PRO A 269 7.58 2.79 4.76
C PRO A 269 7.97 1.48 4.06
N LEU A 270 7.52 0.33 4.61
CA LEU A 270 7.83 -0.98 4.02
C LEU A 270 6.91 -1.29 2.83
N VAL A 271 6.86 -0.37 1.89
CA VAL A 271 6.22 -0.50 0.58
C VAL A 271 7.30 -0.83 -0.45
N THR A 272 6.96 -1.54 -1.50
CA THR A 272 7.89 -1.85 -2.60
C THR A 272 8.43 -0.56 -3.26
N PRO A 273 9.75 -0.39 -3.46
CA PRO A 273 10.83 -1.39 -3.31
C PRO A 273 11.45 -1.47 -1.90
N MET A 274 11.13 -0.56 -0.98
CA MET A 274 11.77 -0.46 0.33
C MET A 274 11.62 -1.72 1.19
N SER A 275 10.46 -2.39 1.13
CA SER A 275 10.26 -3.67 1.83
C SER A 275 11.28 -4.74 1.42
N GLN A 276 11.66 -4.79 0.14
CA GLN A 276 12.67 -5.72 -0.34
C GLN A 276 14.07 -5.30 0.07
N ILE A 277 14.40 -4.02 -0.05
CA ILE A 277 15.73 -3.48 0.30
C ILE A 277 16.02 -3.75 1.78
N VAL A 278 15.09 -3.41 2.66
CA VAL A 278 15.22 -3.64 4.11
C VAL A 278 15.28 -5.13 4.43
N GLY A 279 14.40 -5.95 3.83
CA GLY A 279 14.34 -7.38 4.07
C GLY A 279 15.59 -8.13 3.63
N VAL A 280 16.08 -7.86 2.43
CA VAL A 280 17.30 -8.52 1.92
C VAL A 280 18.52 -8.07 2.72
N GLN A 281 18.64 -6.79 3.11
CA GLN A 281 19.75 -6.37 3.96
C GLN A 281 19.69 -7.03 5.35
N ALA A 282 18.50 -7.18 5.95
CA ALA A 282 18.35 -7.88 7.22
C ALA A 282 18.79 -9.36 7.11
N ILE A 283 18.38 -10.05 6.04
CA ILE A 283 18.84 -11.42 5.76
C ILE A 283 20.36 -11.47 5.63
N MET A 284 20.97 -10.54 4.91
CA MET A 284 22.43 -10.49 4.73
C MET A 284 23.16 -10.24 6.04
N ASN A 285 22.65 -9.37 6.91
CA ASN A 285 23.25 -9.11 8.23
C ASN A 285 23.25 -10.38 9.10
N VAL A 286 22.15 -11.13 9.09
CA VAL A 286 22.04 -12.40 9.84
C VAL A 286 22.90 -13.51 9.20
N ALA A 287 22.93 -13.60 7.87
CA ALA A 287 23.70 -14.61 7.15
C ALA A 287 25.21 -14.48 7.38
N THR A 288 25.74 -13.25 7.45
CA THR A 288 27.16 -12.98 7.70
C THR A 288 27.53 -13.00 9.18
N GLY A 289 26.54 -12.95 10.08
CA GLY A 289 26.74 -12.83 11.52
C GLY A 289 27.25 -11.45 11.97
N LYS A 290 27.41 -10.49 11.04
CA LYS A 290 27.86 -9.12 11.31
C LYS A 290 27.07 -8.11 10.49
N ARG A 291 26.50 -7.11 11.19
CA ARG A 291 25.70 -6.06 10.56
C ARG A 291 26.53 -5.27 9.55
N TYR A 292 25.97 -5.13 8.34
CA TYR A 292 26.57 -4.38 7.23
C TYR A 292 27.98 -4.82 6.80
N GLU A 293 28.41 -6.05 7.13
CA GLU A 293 29.63 -6.62 6.54
C GLU A 293 29.50 -6.71 5.02
N ARG A 294 28.30 -7.07 4.56
CA ARG A 294 27.87 -6.99 3.16
C ARG A 294 26.72 -6.02 3.01
N VAL A 295 26.97 -4.89 2.37
CA VAL A 295 25.92 -3.93 2.00
C VAL A 295 25.46 -4.24 0.59
N ILE A 296 24.16 -4.54 0.41
CA ILE A 296 23.61 -4.81 -0.93
C ILE A 296 23.64 -3.54 -1.78
N LYS A 297 23.60 -3.72 -3.11
CA LYS A 297 23.67 -2.60 -4.06
C LYS A 297 22.52 -1.61 -3.82
N GLU A 298 21.33 -2.11 -3.62
CA GLU A 298 20.11 -1.34 -3.44
C GLU A 298 20.17 -0.43 -2.19
N VAL A 299 20.77 -0.89 -1.09
CA VAL A 299 21.00 -0.04 0.10
C VAL A 299 22.00 1.09 -0.22
N ARG A 300 23.08 0.80 -0.98
CA ARG A 300 24.02 1.84 -1.42
C ARG A 300 23.36 2.87 -2.33
N ASP A 301 22.52 2.42 -3.25
CA ASP A 301 21.77 3.29 -4.16
C ASP A 301 20.74 4.14 -3.40
N TYR A 302 20.08 3.55 -2.40
CA TYR A 302 19.16 4.26 -1.51
C TYR A 302 19.84 5.39 -0.72
N VAL A 303 20.96 5.07 -0.07
CA VAL A 303 21.74 6.07 0.70
C VAL A 303 22.29 7.19 -0.20
N ARG A 304 22.48 6.94 -1.50
CA ARG A 304 22.88 7.96 -2.50
C ARG A 304 21.71 8.76 -3.06
N GLY A 305 20.47 8.49 -2.62
CA GLY A 305 19.26 9.21 -3.06
C GLY A 305 18.69 8.75 -4.41
N PHE A 306 19.10 7.60 -4.96
CA PHE A 306 18.59 7.12 -6.26
C PHE A 306 17.14 6.65 -6.22
N TYR A 307 16.54 6.54 -5.03
CA TYR A 307 15.13 6.22 -4.84
C TYR A 307 14.28 7.43 -4.41
N GLY A 308 14.89 8.60 -4.26
CA GLY A 308 14.27 9.81 -3.75
C GLY A 308 14.89 10.27 -2.41
N LEU A 309 14.35 11.34 -1.85
CA LEU A 309 14.76 11.82 -0.53
C LEU A 309 14.06 11.01 0.56
N SER A 310 14.87 10.49 1.46
CA SER A 310 14.41 9.87 2.70
C SER A 310 14.87 10.69 3.91
N LEU A 311 14.36 10.33 5.08
CA LEU A 311 14.71 11.03 6.31
C LEU A 311 16.22 11.04 6.64
N ILE A 312 17.00 10.07 6.14
CA ILE A 312 18.46 10.09 6.30
C ILE A 312 19.14 11.16 5.44
N HIS A 313 18.47 11.70 4.43
CA HIS A 313 19.01 12.76 3.57
C HIS A 313 18.61 14.16 4.06
N ILE A 314 17.61 14.26 4.95
CA ILE A 314 17.07 15.53 5.45
C ILE A 314 17.78 15.96 6.74
N SER A 315 18.37 15.03 7.50
CA SER A 315 19.18 15.38 8.66
C SER A 315 20.44 16.07 8.17
N GLU A 316 20.52 17.40 8.29
CA GLU A 316 21.78 18.11 8.13
C GLU A 316 22.83 17.51 9.06
N PRO A 317 24.07 17.30 8.56
CA PRO A 317 25.15 16.94 9.45
C PRO A 317 25.40 18.13 10.40
N THR A 318 25.05 17.95 11.67
CA THR A 318 25.48 18.84 12.75
C THR A 318 26.98 18.71 12.96
#